data_c3a5f5ef6787b0f804a2c28cb6f3a8ee
#
_entry.id   c3a5f5ef6787b0f804a2c28cb6f3a8ee
#
_cell.length_a   1.000
_cell.length_b   1.000
_cell.length_c   1.000
_cell.angle_alpha   90.00
_cell.angle_beta   90.00
_cell.angle_gamma   90.00
#
_symmetry.space_group_name_H-M   'P 1'
#
loop_
_entity.id
_entity.type
_entity.pdbx_description
1 polymer ?
#
loop_
_entity_poly.entity_id
_entity_poly.type
_entity_poly.pdbx_seq_one_letter_code
_entity_poly.pdbx_strand_id
1 'polypeptide(L)'
;MDAILVAPGFGERGLEGKIAAIKYAREHNVPFFGICLGMQMCVIEFARDVLGLKEAASAEVNPSTPYPVISLMEDQKSTTIKGGTMRLGAYECKLDKDSLAYKIYGKEIISERHRHRYEFNGEFLDQMEAAGLKATGRNPETGLVEIVEIPTHPFFIGVQFHPEYKSTPEVPQPIFVAFVKAAMKYREQRGLDVDIE
;
A
#
# COMPACT_ATOMS: atom_id res chain seq x y z
N MET A 1 2.94 -8.12 19.41
CA MET A 1 2.35 -7.77 18.10
C MET A 1 3.19 -8.45 17.05
N ASP A 2 2.58 -9.22 16.18
CA ASP A 2 3.29 -10.09 15.24
C ASP A 2 3.17 -9.62 13.80
N ALA A 3 2.24 -8.72 13.50
CA ALA A 3 2.09 -8.01 12.24
C ALA A 3 1.20 -6.77 12.41
N ILE A 4 1.25 -5.85 11.44
CA ILE A 4 0.41 -4.65 11.37
C ILE A 4 -0.30 -4.63 10.02
N LEU A 5 -1.64 -4.61 10.05
CA LEU A 5 -2.48 -4.35 8.89
C LEU A 5 -3.12 -2.97 9.03
N VAL A 6 -2.89 -2.10 8.04
CA VAL A 6 -3.60 -0.84 7.93
C VAL A 6 -4.71 -0.98 6.89
N ALA A 7 -5.93 -1.07 7.40
CA ALA A 7 -7.14 -1.31 6.61
C ALA A 7 -7.50 -0.10 5.73
N PRO A 8 -8.31 -0.33 4.68
CA PRO A 8 -8.87 0.75 3.86
C PRO A 8 -9.78 1.67 4.70
N GLY A 9 -10.03 2.86 4.17
CA GLY A 9 -10.90 3.85 4.83
C GLY A 9 -10.96 5.13 4.05
N PHE A 10 -11.72 6.09 4.58
CA PHE A 10 -11.90 7.42 4.03
C PHE A 10 -11.82 8.47 5.15
N GLY A 11 -11.51 9.71 4.77
CA GLY A 11 -11.48 10.85 5.68
C GLY A 11 -10.22 10.95 6.53
N GLU A 12 -10.22 11.90 7.43
CA GLU A 12 -9.02 12.36 8.16
C GLU A 12 -8.78 11.65 9.49
N ARG A 13 -9.77 10.89 9.97
CA ARG A 13 -9.71 10.31 11.31
C ARG A 13 -8.61 9.25 11.44
N GLY A 14 -7.70 9.48 12.37
CA GLY A 14 -6.67 8.52 12.78
C GLY A 14 -5.53 8.33 11.78
N LEU A 15 -5.34 9.25 10.82
CA LEU A 15 -4.27 9.16 9.83
C LEU A 15 -2.88 9.16 10.46
N GLU A 16 -2.62 10.08 11.40
CA GLU A 16 -1.31 10.16 12.07
C GLU A 16 -1.02 8.90 12.90
N GLY A 17 -2.04 8.30 13.53
CA GLY A 17 -1.88 7.01 14.21
C GLY A 17 -1.54 5.85 13.26
N LYS A 18 -2.11 5.84 12.05
CA LYS A 18 -1.76 4.87 11.00
C LYS A 18 -0.32 5.08 10.54
N ILE A 19 0.09 6.33 10.28
CA ILE A 19 1.46 6.69 9.88
C ILE A 19 2.46 6.25 10.96
N ALA A 20 2.18 6.52 12.25
CA ALA A 20 3.03 6.09 13.36
C ALA A 20 3.15 4.56 13.45
N ALA A 21 2.06 3.82 13.23
CA ALA A 21 2.07 2.35 13.22
C ALA A 21 2.89 1.79 12.04
N ILE A 22 2.80 2.42 10.86
CA ILE A 22 3.57 2.07 9.67
C ILE A 22 5.06 2.30 9.90
N LYS A 23 5.42 3.46 10.46
CA LYS A 23 6.79 3.78 10.86
C LYS A 23 7.36 2.72 11.80
N TYR A 24 6.60 2.37 12.83
CA TYR A 24 7.01 1.31 13.75
C TYR A 24 7.26 -0.02 13.03
N ALA A 25 6.35 -0.42 12.12
CA ALA A 25 6.51 -1.63 11.34
C ALA A 25 7.81 -1.61 10.51
N ARG A 26 8.05 -0.52 9.79
CA ARG A 26 9.23 -0.35 8.95
C ARG A 26 10.53 -0.39 9.75
N GLU A 27 10.60 0.34 10.87
CA GLU A 27 11.82 0.46 11.67
C GLU A 27 12.15 -0.79 12.49
N HIS A 28 11.14 -1.62 12.81
CA HIS A 28 11.29 -2.80 13.67
C HIS A 28 11.13 -4.13 12.91
N ASN A 29 11.11 -4.10 11.59
CA ASN A 29 10.93 -5.29 10.75
C ASN A 29 9.65 -6.09 11.06
N VAL A 30 8.61 -5.42 11.58
CA VAL A 30 7.30 -6.05 11.82
C VAL A 30 6.57 -6.21 10.50
N PRO A 31 6.08 -7.40 10.13
CA PRO A 31 5.31 -7.60 8.91
C PRO A 31 4.19 -6.57 8.75
N PHE A 32 4.17 -5.88 7.61
CA PHE A 32 3.23 -4.81 7.32
C PHE A 32 2.45 -5.08 6.04
N PHE A 33 1.15 -4.83 6.11
CA PHE A 33 0.26 -4.85 4.96
C PHE A 33 -0.67 -3.64 4.97
N GLY A 34 -0.60 -2.80 3.93
CA GLY A 34 -1.45 -1.62 3.73
C GLY A 34 -2.43 -1.80 2.58
N ILE A 35 -3.74 -1.59 2.82
CA ILE A 35 -4.78 -1.72 1.80
C ILE A 35 -5.38 -0.35 1.51
N CYS A 36 -5.41 0.06 0.23
CA CYS A 36 -6.00 1.30 -0.26
C CYS A 36 -5.46 2.52 0.52
N LEU A 37 -6.23 3.09 1.46
CA LEU A 37 -5.74 4.14 2.36
C LEU A 37 -4.46 3.72 3.11
N GLY A 38 -4.33 2.44 3.45
CA GLY A 38 -3.14 1.90 4.12
C GLY A 38 -1.88 2.01 3.27
N MET A 39 -1.96 1.78 1.96
CA MET A 39 -0.88 2.04 1.03
C MET A 39 -0.56 3.54 0.95
N GLN A 40 -1.59 4.39 0.85
CA GLN A 40 -1.40 5.84 0.78
C GLN A 40 -0.70 6.38 2.03
N MET A 41 -1.07 5.91 3.21
CA MET A 41 -0.39 6.26 4.47
C MET A 41 1.05 5.76 4.52
N CYS A 42 1.33 4.59 3.93
CA CYS A 42 2.69 4.08 3.79
C CYS A 42 3.56 5.02 2.93
N VAL A 43 3.05 5.49 1.79
CA VAL A 43 3.74 6.46 0.93
C VAL A 43 4.00 7.77 1.66
N ILE A 44 3.04 8.28 2.43
CA ILE A 44 3.19 9.51 3.22
C ILE A 44 4.21 9.31 4.34
N GLU A 45 4.17 8.20 5.06
CA GLU A 45 5.17 7.87 6.10
C GLU A 45 6.57 7.87 5.52
N PHE A 46 6.76 7.16 4.41
CA PHE A 46 8.05 7.05 3.76
C PHE A 46 8.59 8.40 3.28
N ALA A 47 7.71 9.23 2.69
CA ALA A 47 8.05 10.59 2.29
C ALA A 47 8.51 11.45 3.49
N ARG A 48 7.80 11.39 4.61
CA ARG A 48 8.09 12.20 5.80
C ARG A 48 9.34 11.75 6.54
N ASP A 49 9.47 10.45 6.75
CA ASP A 49 10.45 9.90 7.68
C ASP A 49 11.71 9.37 7.00
N VAL A 50 11.65 9.01 5.71
CA VAL A 50 12.83 8.56 4.95
C VAL A 50 13.35 9.66 4.03
N LEU A 51 12.48 10.32 3.26
CA LEU A 51 12.89 11.41 2.35
C LEU A 51 13.03 12.77 3.05
N GLY A 52 12.54 12.91 4.28
CA GLY A 52 12.59 14.18 5.02
C GLY A 52 11.56 15.23 4.58
N LEU A 53 10.60 14.87 3.75
CA LEU A 53 9.52 15.75 3.27
C LEU A 53 8.43 15.90 4.34
N LYS A 54 8.73 16.61 5.42
CA LYS A 54 7.91 16.64 6.65
C LYS A 54 6.45 17.02 6.45
N GLU A 55 6.16 17.80 5.43
CA GLU A 55 4.79 18.24 5.10
C GLU A 55 4.11 17.38 4.05
N ALA A 56 4.72 16.24 3.66
CA ALA A 56 4.13 15.32 2.70
C ALA A 56 2.76 14.84 3.18
N ALA A 57 1.77 14.89 2.28
CA ALA A 57 0.39 14.53 2.59
C ALA A 57 -0.37 14.06 1.34
N SER A 58 -1.58 13.58 1.57
CA SER A 58 -2.59 13.45 0.52
C SER A 58 -3.22 14.82 0.25
N ALA A 59 -3.35 15.18 -1.02
CA ALA A 59 -4.09 16.36 -1.45
C ALA A 59 -5.61 16.29 -1.13
N GLU A 60 -6.11 15.10 -0.75
CA GLU A 60 -7.47 14.93 -0.23
C GLU A 60 -7.64 15.60 1.12
N VAL A 61 -6.64 15.45 1.99
CA VAL A 61 -6.66 15.92 3.39
C VAL A 61 -6.03 17.30 3.53
N ASN A 62 -4.94 17.53 2.83
CA ASN A 62 -4.25 18.83 2.80
C ASN A 62 -4.01 19.28 1.36
N PRO A 63 -4.98 19.98 0.74
CA PRO A 63 -4.84 20.47 -0.64
C PRO A 63 -3.71 21.49 -0.85
N SER A 64 -3.19 22.08 0.22
CA SER A 64 -2.11 23.07 0.17
C SER A 64 -0.73 22.51 0.49
N THR A 65 -0.61 21.20 0.67
CA THR A 65 0.70 20.59 0.94
C THR A 65 1.69 20.88 -0.18
N PRO A 66 2.95 21.24 0.14
CA PRO A 66 4.00 21.40 -0.88
C PRO A 66 4.45 20.07 -1.46
N TYR A 67 4.12 18.95 -0.82
CA TYR A 67 4.50 17.61 -1.23
C TYR A 67 3.27 16.68 -1.31
N PRO A 68 2.41 16.84 -2.36
CA PRO A 68 1.22 16.02 -2.54
C PRO A 68 1.58 14.63 -3.10
N VAL A 69 2.19 13.79 -2.26
CA VAL A 69 2.64 12.44 -2.65
C VAL A 69 1.48 11.48 -2.98
N ILE A 70 0.28 11.86 -2.56
CA ILE A 70 -0.99 11.26 -2.97
C ILE A 70 -1.85 12.38 -3.54
N SER A 71 -2.27 12.25 -4.81
CA SER A 71 -2.98 13.30 -5.53
C SER A 71 -4.06 12.75 -6.46
N LEU A 72 -4.92 13.62 -6.97
CA LEU A 72 -5.80 13.30 -8.09
C LEU A 72 -4.98 13.15 -9.37
N MET A 73 -5.39 12.26 -10.26
CA MET A 73 -4.87 12.20 -11.62
C MET A 73 -5.20 13.48 -12.39
N GLU A 74 -4.38 13.85 -13.38
CA GLU A 74 -4.60 15.06 -14.18
C GLU A 74 -5.95 15.06 -14.91
N ASP A 75 -6.35 13.92 -15.44
CA ASP A 75 -7.66 13.74 -16.09
C ASP A 75 -8.83 13.96 -15.13
N GLN A 76 -8.63 13.77 -13.85
CA GLN A 76 -9.64 13.96 -12.80
C GLN A 76 -9.72 15.42 -12.32
N LYS A 77 -8.64 16.20 -12.46
CA LYS A 77 -8.58 17.61 -12.07
C LYS A 77 -9.52 18.50 -12.92
N SER A 78 -9.81 18.08 -14.15
CA SER A 78 -10.67 18.81 -15.10
C SER A 78 -12.17 18.51 -14.93
N THR A 79 -12.54 17.51 -14.12
CA THR A 79 -13.95 17.06 -14.01
C THR A 79 -14.62 17.70 -12.80
N THR A 80 -15.66 18.52 -13.06
CA THR A 80 -16.43 19.25 -12.05
C THR A 80 -17.35 18.36 -11.19
N ILE A 81 -17.54 17.09 -11.57
CA ILE A 81 -18.46 16.15 -10.92
C ILE A 81 -17.67 15.16 -10.06
N LYS A 82 -17.61 15.41 -8.74
CA LYS A 82 -16.90 14.55 -7.76
C LYS A 82 -17.24 13.06 -7.79
N GLY A 83 -18.43 12.67 -8.29
CA GLY A 83 -18.85 11.27 -8.39
C GLY A 83 -18.24 10.50 -9.56
N GLY A 84 -17.85 11.19 -10.66
CA GLY A 84 -17.35 10.57 -11.90
C GLY A 84 -15.85 10.26 -11.94
N THR A 85 -15.09 10.65 -10.88
CA THR A 85 -13.61 10.50 -10.84
C THR A 85 -13.13 9.31 -10.02
N MET A 86 -14.04 8.50 -9.48
CA MET A 86 -13.68 7.33 -8.67
C MET A 86 -13.30 6.15 -9.58
N ARG A 87 -12.13 5.56 -9.35
CA ARG A 87 -11.81 4.25 -9.93
C ARG A 87 -12.64 3.19 -9.22
N LEU A 88 -13.58 2.59 -9.95
CA LEU A 88 -14.49 1.57 -9.47
C LEU A 88 -14.39 0.32 -10.35
N GLY A 89 -14.38 -0.86 -9.72
CA GLY A 89 -14.36 -2.11 -10.44
C GLY A 89 -12.99 -2.75 -10.53
N ALA A 90 -12.87 -3.74 -11.42
CA ALA A 90 -11.64 -4.52 -11.59
C ALA A 90 -10.71 -3.85 -12.61
N TYR A 91 -9.44 -3.74 -12.24
CA TYR A 91 -8.37 -3.28 -13.12
C TYR A 91 -7.21 -4.25 -13.08
N GLU A 92 -6.47 -4.32 -14.18
CA GLU A 92 -5.26 -5.11 -14.26
C GLU A 92 -4.09 -4.42 -13.55
N CYS A 93 -3.26 -5.24 -12.92
CA CYS A 93 -1.99 -4.82 -12.35
C CYS A 93 -0.90 -5.77 -12.85
N LYS A 94 0.09 -5.23 -13.53
CA LYS A 94 1.29 -5.95 -13.95
C LYS A 94 2.31 -5.93 -12.82
N LEU A 95 2.81 -7.11 -12.43
CA LEU A 95 3.74 -7.30 -11.33
C LEU A 95 5.18 -7.44 -11.84
N ASP A 96 6.12 -6.85 -11.15
CA ASP A 96 7.54 -7.06 -11.38
C ASP A 96 7.95 -8.47 -10.94
N LYS A 97 8.67 -9.21 -11.80
CA LYS A 97 8.98 -10.63 -11.59
C LYS A 97 9.82 -10.92 -10.35
N ASP A 98 10.62 -9.98 -9.90
CA ASP A 98 11.46 -10.13 -8.71
C ASP A 98 10.77 -9.68 -7.41
N SER A 99 9.55 -9.16 -7.51
CA SER A 99 8.79 -8.60 -6.38
C SER A 99 8.25 -9.66 -5.42
N LEU A 100 7.93 -9.22 -4.20
CA LEU A 100 7.20 -10.02 -3.23
C LEU A 100 5.78 -10.34 -3.76
N ALA A 101 5.11 -9.34 -4.36
CA ALA A 101 3.79 -9.53 -4.95
C ALA A 101 3.79 -10.64 -6.01
N TYR A 102 4.76 -10.65 -6.93
CA TYR A 102 4.86 -11.71 -7.93
C TYR A 102 5.03 -13.10 -7.29
N LYS A 103 5.89 -13.22 -6.27
CA LYS A 103 6.08 -14.48 -5.53
C LYS A 103 4.81 -14.96 -4.83
N ILE A 104 4.00 -14.01 -4.34
CA ILE A 104 2.73 -14.29 -3.66
C ILE A 104 1.65 -14.76 -4.64
N TYR A 105 1.45 -14.01 -5.72
CA TYR A 105 0.38 -14.28 -6.69
C TYR A 105 0.73 -15.35 -7.71
N GLY A 106 2.01 -15.56 -8.00
CA GLY A 106 2.50 -16.53 -9.00
C GLY A 106 2.09 -16.21 -10.43
N LYS A 107 1.77 -14.94 -10.73
CA LYS A 107 1.27 -14.47 -12.03
C LYS A 107 1.89 -13.12 -12.35
N GLU A 108 2.12 -12.86 -13.64
CA GLU A 108 2.65 -11.56 -14.09
C GLU A 108 1.56 -10.47 -14.11
N ILE A 109 0.33 -10.84 -14.41
CA ILE A 109 -0.82 -9.93 -14.41
C ILE A 109 -1.89 -10.48 -13.47
N ILE A 110 -2.33 -9.62 -12.57
CA ILE A 110 -3.47 -9.86 -11.69
C ILE A 110 -4.57 -8.84 -12.01
N SER A 111 -5.81 -9.18 -11.66
CA SER A 111 -6.93 -8.26 -11.78
C SER A 111 -7.56 -8.10 -10.40
N GLU A 112 -7.59 -6.88 -9.88
CA GLU A 112 -8.11 -6.59 -8.55
C GLU A 112 -9.09 -5.42 -8.56
N ARG A 113 -9.95 -5.34 -7.53
CA ARG A 113 -11.01 -4.34 -7.47
C ARG A 113 -10.56 -3.07 -6.75
N HIS A 114 -10.94 -1.93 -7.29
CA HIS A 114 -10.62 -0.60 -6.80
C HIS A 114 -11.86 0.15 -6.33
N ARG A 115 -11.66 1.05 -5.35
CA ARG A 115 -12.66 2.01 -4.87
C ARG A 115 -11.96 3.22 -4.26
N HIS A 116 -11.36 4.07 -5.09
CA HIS A 116 -10.65 5.27 -4.62
C HIS A 116 -10.58 6.33 -5.73
N ARG A 117 -10.22 7.57 -5.35
CA ARG A 117 -10.02 8.70 -6.26
C ARG A 117 -8.57 9.11 -6.32
N TYR A 118 -7.90 9.10 -5.17
CA TYR A 118 -6.54 9.58 -5.03
C TYR A 118 -5.57 8.44 -5.27
N GLU A 119 -4.48 8.78 -5.92
CA GLU A 119 -3.45 7.86 -6.40
C GLU A 119 -2.07 8.28 -5.90
N PHE A 120 -1.12 7.37 -5.94
CA PHE A 120 0.29 7.70 -5.78
C PHE A 120 0.71 8.73 -6.85
N ASN A 121 1.29 9.86 -6.44
CA ASN A 121 1.78 10.87 -7.36
C ASN A 121 3.11 10.45 -7.97
N GLY A 122 3.12 10.15 -9.27
CA GLY A 122 4.29 9.67 -10.01
C GLY A 122 5.49 10.63 -10.02
N GLU A 123 5.30 11.93 -9.75
CA GLU A 123 6.40 12.90 -9.63
C GLU A 123 7.38 12.57 -8.51
N PHE A 124 6.93 11.84 -7.50
CA PHE A 124 7.75 11.43 -6.35
C PHE A 124 8.35 10.04 -6.49
N LEU A 125 8.04 9.32 -7.59
CA LEU A 125 8.40 7.92 -7.74
C LEU A 125 9.90 7.67 -7.71
N ASP A 126 10.67 8.38 -8.54
CA ASP A 126 12.10 8.16 -8.68
C ASP A 126 12.84 8.32 -7.34
N GLN A 127 12.49 9.36 -6.57
CA GLN A 127 13.12 9.60 -5.27
C GLN A 127 12.70 8.55 -4.23
N MET A 128 11.45 8.05 -4.28
CA MET A 128 10.98 6.97 -3.42
C MET A 128 11.72 5.67 -3.73
N GLU A 129 11.84 5.33 -5.02
CA GLU A 129 12.52 4.12 -5.47
C GLU A 129 14.03 4.17 -5.17
N ALA A 130 14.66 5.33 -5.33
CA ALA A 130 16.06 5.52 -4.97
C ALA A 130 16.30 5.33 -3.47
N ALA A 131 15.33 5.70 -2.63
CA ALA A 131 15.39 5.55 -1.18
C ALA A 131 14.95 4.16 -0.67
N GLY A 132 14.40 3.30 -1.55
CA GLY A 132 14.09 1.91 -1.20
C GLY A 132 12.61 1.52 -1.16
N LEU A 133 11.66 2.44 -1.38
CA LEU A 133 10.26 2.09 -1.61
C LEU A 133 10.03 1.87 -3.10
N LYS A 134 9.80 0.63 -3.51
CA LYS A 134 9.67 0.24 -4.92
C LYS A 134 8.22 0.12 -5.36
N ALA A 135 7.90 0.65 -6.53
CA ALA A 135 6.62 0.39 -7.19
C ALA A 135 6.74 -0.92 -7.98
N THR A 136 6.22 -2.00 -7.40
CA THR A 136 6.35 -3.37 -7.91
C THR A 136 5.11 -3.89 -8.63
N GLY A 137 4.04 -3.13 -8.63
CA GLY A 137 2.84 -3.38 -9.41
C GLY A 137 2.32 -2.10 -10.03
N ARG A 138 2.00 -2.16 -11.33
CA ARG A 138 1.49 -1.00 -12.08
C ARG A 138 0.33 -1.40 -12.98
N ASN A 139 -0.62 -0.49 -13.14
CA ASN A 139 -1.64 -0.66 -14.18
C ASN A 139 -0.98 -0.62 -15.57
N PRO A 140 -1.19 -1.63 -16.44
CA PRO A 140 -0.48 -1.71 -17.73
C PRO A 140 -0.93 -0.64 -18.74
N GLU A 141 -2.13 -0.08 -18.60
CA GLU A 141 -2.67 0.93 -19.52
C GLU A 141 -2.28 2.34 -19.11
N THR A 142 -2.37 2.64 -17.81
CA THR A 142 -2.19 4.00 -17.28
C THR A 142 -0.81 4.24 -16.64
N GLY A 143 -0.09 3.18 -16.32
CA GLY A 143 1.19 3.26 -15.59
C GLY A 143 1.05 3.59 -14.09
N LEU A 144 -0.18 3.73 -13.58
CA LEU A 144 -0.43 4.04 -12.17
C LEU A 144 0.14 2.97 -11.24
N VAL A 145 0.73 3.44 -10.14
CA VAL A 145 1.29 2.57 -9.12
C VAL A 145 0.17 1.90 -8.32
N GLU A 146 0.13 0.58 -8.38
CA GLU A 146 -0.87 -0.25 -7.70
C GLU A 146 -0.32 -0.97 -6.47
N ILE A 147 0.99 -1.21 -6.43
CA ILE A 147 1.68 -1.90 -5.33
C ILE A 147 2.99 -1.20 -5.04
N VAL A 148 3.27 -0.98 -3.75
CA VAL A 148 4.58 -0.55 -3.25
C VAL A 148 5.14 -1.56 -2.27
N GLU A 149 6.46 -1.76 -2.29
CA GLU A 149 7.18 -2.68 -1.41
C GLU A 149 8.49 -2.07 -0.91
N ILE A 150 8.96 -2.52 0.25
CA ILE A 150 10.33 -2.31 0.71
C ILE A 150 11.05 -3.67 0.61
N PRO A 151 11.81 -3.95 -0.45
CA PRO A 151 12.40 -5.27 -0.70
C PRO A 151 13.39 -5.74 0.38
N THR A 152 14.01 -4.82 1.10
CA THR A 152 14.94 -5.11 2.20
C THR A 152 14.23 -5.48 3.51
N HIS A 153 12.92 -5.24 3.60
CA HIS A 153 12.11 -5.58 4.75
C HIS A 153 11.56 -7.03 4.62
N PRO A 154 11.46 -7.81 5.71
CA PRO A 154 10.98 -9.20 5.66
C PRO A 154 9.60 -9.38 5.02
N PHE A 155 8.68 -8.45 5.26
CA PHE A 155 7.36 -8.38 4.62
C PHE A 155 6.80 -6.97 4.77
N PHE A 156 6.90 -6.16 3.73
CA PHE A 156 6.36 -4.80 3.72
C PHE A 156 5.72 -4.52 2.36
N ILE A 157 4.40 -4.49 2.30
CA ILE A 157 3.65 -4.33 1.07
C ILE A 157 2.43 -3.43 1.29
N GLY A 158 2.22 -2.50 0.36
CA GLY A 158 1.02 -1.69 0.25
C GLY A 158 0.36 -1.89 -1.11
N VAL A 159 -0.95 -2.06 -1.15
CA VAL A 159 -1.74 -2.22 -2.38
C VAL A 159 -2.83 -1.15 -2.46
N GLN A 160 -3.02 -0.56 -3.65
CA GLN A 160 -4.05 0.46 -3.86
C GLN A 160 -5.44 -0.15 -4.03
N PHE A 161 -5.51 -1.37 -4.50
CA PHE A 161 -6.75 -2.13 -4.67
C PHE A 161 -7.22 -2.78 -3.35
N HIS A 162 -8.38 -3.45 -3.43
CA HIS A 162 -9.07 -4.09 -2.31
C HIS A 162 -9.10 -5.61 -2.49
N PRO A 163 -8.07 -6.37 -2.06
CA PRO A 163 -8.05 -7.82 -2.21
C PRO A 163 -9.16 -8.52 -1.42
N GLU A 164 -9.68 -7.87 -0.36
CA GLU A 164 -10.79 -8.40 0.43
C GLU A 164 -12.06 -8.60 -0.37
N TYR A 165 -12.27 -7.85 -1.46
CA TYR A 165 -13.47 -8.01 -2.30
C TYR A 165 -13.51 -9.30 -3.12
N LYS A 166 -12.38 -10.00 -3.20
CA LYS A 166 -12.24 -11.28 -3.92
C LYS A 166 -11.82 -12.43 -3.02
N SER A 167 -11.76 -12.20 -1.70
CA SER A 167 -11.33 -13.19 -0.72
C SER A 167 -12.53 -13.82 -0.03
N THR A 168 -12.58 -15.15 0.00
CA THR A 168 -13.57 -15.93 0.76
C THR A 168 -12.85 -16.92 1.68
N PRO A 169 -13.52 -17.49 2.70
CA PRO A 169 -12.94 -18.53 3.53
C PRO A 169 -12.46 -19.75 2.73
N GLU A 170 -13.20 -20.12 1.67
CA GLU A 170 -12.87 -21.27 0.81
C GLU A 170 -11.75 -20.96 -0.19
N VAL A 171 -11.67 -19.71 -0.64
CA VAL A 171 -10.67 -19.24 -1.62
C VAL A 171 -10.07 -17.92 -1.12
N PRO A 172 -9.20 -17.97 -0.10
CA PRO A 172 -8.56 -16.76 0.42
C PRO A 172 -7.60 -16.17 -0.60
N GLN A 173 -7.57 -14.86 -0.69
CA GLN A 173 -6.61 -14.15 -1.53
C GLN A 173 -5.17 -14.47 -1.08
N PRO A 174 -4.25 -14.77 -2.02
CA PRO A 174 -2.88 -15.19 -1.69
C PRO A 174 -2.13 -14.21 -0.78
N ILE A 175 -2.40 -12.91 -0.94
CA ILE A 175 -1.71 -11.87 -0.17
C ILE A 175 -2.07 -11.93 1.34
N PHE A 176 -3.32 -12.26 1.70
CA PHE A 176 -3.70 -12.44 3.11
C PHE A 176 -3.03 -13.68 3.70
N VAL A 177 -2.98 -14.77 2.93
CA VAL A 177 -2.29 -16.00 3.36
C VAL A 177 -0.81 -15.74 3.60
N ALA A 178 -0.16 -15.02 2.68
CA ALA A 178 1.26 -14.65 2.80
C ALA A 178 1.52 -13.74 4.00
N PHE A 179 0.63 -12.77 4.25
CA PHE A 179 0.73 -11.86 5.39
C PHE A 179 0.64 -12.61 6.73
N VAL A 180 -0.33 -13.53 6.88
CA VAL A 180 -0.46 -14.35 8.10
C VAL A 180 0.76 -15.25 8.29
N LYS A 181 1.27 -15.88 7.23
CA LYS A 181 2.51 -16.67 7.29
C LYS A 181 3.71 -15.83 7.73
N ALA A 182 3.82 -14.59 7.24
CA ALA A 182 4.89 -13.67 7.65
C ALA A 182 4.76 -13.30 9.14
N ALA A 183 3.55 -13.07 9.64
CA ALA A 183 3.28 -12.81 11.06
C ALA A 183 3.69 -14.01 11.95
N MET A 184 3.33 -15.23 11.54
CA MET A 184 3.72 -16.46 12.26
C MET A 184 5.24 -16.61 12.31
N LYS A 185 5.92 -16.46 11.17
CA LYS A 185 7.38 -16.53 11.10
C LYS A 185 8.05 -15.47 11.97
N TYR A 186 7.54 -14.24 11.97
CA TYR A 186 8.06 -13.16 12.81
C TYR A 186 7.92 -13.47 14.31
N ARG A 187 6.78 -14.07 14.71
CA ARG A 187 6.54 -14.53 16.07
C ARG A 187 7.53 -15.61 16.51
N GLU A 188 7.72 -16.66 15.69
CA GLU A 188 8.68 -17.74 15.94
C GLU A 188 10.10 -17.19 16.16
N GLN A 189 10.54 -16.26 15.31
CA GLN A 189 11.86 -15.63 15.41
C GLN A 189 12.07 -14.84 16.71
N ARG A 190 10.99 -14.40 17.35
CA ARG A 190 11.04 -13.69 18.65
C ARG A 190 10.99 -14.63 19.85
N GLY A 191 10.96 -15.94 19.63
CA GLY A 191 10.88 -16.94 20.73
C GLY A 191 9.56 -16.87 21.51
N LEU A 192 8.50 -16.38 20.88
CA LEU A 192 7.15 -16.30 21.46
C LEU A 192 6.31 -17.47 20.97
N ASP A 193 6.78 -18.70 21.21
CA ASP A 193 5.97 -19.87 21.00
C ASP A 193 4.77 -19.81 21.95
N VAL A 194 3.58 -19.79 21.40
CA VAL A 194 2.36 -20.01 22.16
C VAL A 194 1.99 -21.44 21.92
N ASP A 195 2.06 -22.23 22.99
CA ASP A 195 1.35 -23.50 23.06
C ASP A 195 -0.12 -23.20 22.81
N ILE A 196 -0.60 -23.57 21.63
CA ILE A 196 -2.02 -23.56 21.31
C ILE A 196 -2.52 -24.89 21.87
N GLU A 197 -3.03 -24.86 23.12
CA GLU A 197 -3.88 -25.91 23.67
C GLU A 197 -5.25 -25.94 22.99
#